data_885707747ed419ef7751757ed37c43c3
#
_entry.id   885707747ed419ef7751757ed37c43c3
#
_cell.length_a   1.000
_cell.length_b   1.000
_cell.length_c   1.000
_cell.angle_alpha   90.00
_cell.angle_beta   90.00
_cell.angle_gamma   90.00
#
_symmetry.space_group_name_H-M   'P 1'
#
loop_
_entity.id
_entity.type
_entity.pdbx_description
1 polymer ?
#
loop_
_entity_poly.entity_id
_entity_poly.type
_entity_poly.pdbx_seq_one_letter_code
_entity_poly.pdbx_strand_id
1 'polypeptide(L)'
;MQRDQTQIEPYAEDPNDPGRWAHSLRNLAELLVPCLDAAGARSVIEIGAHDGDLTTVLVEWAAGTGARVVAIDPAPKEQLIRLAEDRPELEVVRDTSLAALPRLEPADAVIIDGDHNYFTVSEELRVVAEASGDELPLLLFHDVCWPHGRRDDYFSAELIPAEHRQPIHEGGGLHPAEPGIRFGGLPYRGAAAREGGPRNGVLTAVEDFVAEREGLRLAIVPAFFGLGVVWSSNAPWADAMAELLEPWDRNPLLARLEANRVFHLAEAHVRLVETSFANQRVARQEAVLRRLLNSSAFALAERLSRLRRRAGVAPGSSVVSKDEIRRALEP
;
A
#
# COMPACT_ATOMS: atom_id res chain seq x y z
N MET A 1 31.17 -12.94 3.87
CA MET A 1 30.29 -14.13 3.89
C MET A 1 29.17 -13.83 2.92
N GLN A 2 29.24 -14.34 1.69
CA GLN A 2 28.17 -14.14 0.71
C GLN A 2 26.91 -14.82 1.26
N ARG A 3 25.85 -14.03 1.52
CA ARG A 3 24.53 -14.59 1.81
C ARG A 3 24.06 -15.35 0.57
N ASP A 4 23.56 -16.54 0.76
CA ASP A 4 22.96 -17.33 -0.28
C ASP A 4 21.67 -16.61 -0.76
N GLN A 5 21.74 -15.95 -1.91
CA GLN A 5 20.62 -15.18 -2.49
C GLN A 5 19.47 -16.06 -2.99
N THR A 6 19.56 -17.39 -2.83
CA THR A 6 18.50 -18.32 -3.25
C THR A 6 17.46 -18.60 -2.14
N GLN A 7 17.72 -18.18 -0.90
CA GLN A 7 16.74 -18.25 0.17
C GLN A 7 16.04 -16.90 0.32
N ILE A 8 14.83 -16.81 -0.19
CA ILE A 8 13.88 -15.76 0.18
C ILE A 8 13.51 -16.05 1.64
N GLU A 9 14.15 -15.36 2.57
CA GLU A 9 13.70 -15.40 3.95
C GLU A 9 12.33 -14.72 4.02
N PRO A 10 11.27 -15.42 4.45
CA PRO A 10 9.99 -14.78 4.66
C PRO A 10 10.16 -13.70 5.73
N TYR A 11 9.57 -12.54 5.52
CA TYR A 11 9.49 -11.48 6.51
C TYR A 11 8.92 -12.05 7.82
N ALA A 12 9.67 -11.91 8.91
CA ALA A 12 9.60 -12.79 10.08
C ALA A 12 8.40 -12.57 11.01
N GLU A 13 7.56 -11.54 10.81
CA GLU A 13 6.57 -11.19 11.83
C GLU A 13 5.14 -11.71 11.56
N ASP A 14 4.72 -11.86 10.33
CA ASP A 14 3.52 -12.60 9.94
C ASP A 14 3.63 -13.08 8.50
N PRO A 15 4.05 -14.34 8.29
CA PRO A 15 4.13 -14.92 6.95
C PRO A 15 2.76 -15.07 6.26
N ASN A 16 1.67 -14.83 7.00
CA ASN A 16 0.30 -14.92 6.49
C ASN A 16 -0.32 -13.54 6.19
N ASP A 17 0.38 -12.44 6.48
CA ASP A 17 -0.06 -11.11 6.06
C ASP A 17 0.62 -10.70 4.74
N PRO A 18 0.01 -11.02 3.59
CA PRO A 18 0.59 -10.70 2.29
C PRO A 18 0.61 -9.19 1.99
N GLY A 19 -0.06 -8.38 2.83
CA GLY A 19 -0.10 -6.93 2.66
C GLY A 19 1.13 -6.22 3.24
N ARG A 20 1.71 -6.77 4.30
CA ARG A 20 2.68 -6.04 5.11
C ARG A 20 4.03 -5.82 4.41
N TRP A 21 4.63 -6.84 3.87
CA TRP A 21 5.91 -6.76 3.16
C TRP A 21 5.80 -6.22 1.73
N ALA A 22 4.59 -6.12 1.20
CA ALA A 22 4.36 -5.61 -0.14
C ALA A 22 4.46 -4.09 -0.25
N HIS A 23 4.31 -3.35 0.85
CA HIS A 23 4.10 -1.90 0.86
C HIS A 23 5.33 -1.09 1.27
N SER A 24 6.43 -1.69 1.65
CA SER A 24 7.58 -0.96 2.16
C SER A 24 8.58 -0.57 1.06
N LEU A 25 8.91 0.71 0.99
CA LEU A 25 10.00 1.24 0.15
C LEU A 25 11.37 0.65 0.55
N ARG A 26 11.50 0.10 1.76
CA ARG A 26 12.67 -0.66 2.20
C ARG A 26 13.04 -1.80 1.24
N ASN A 27 12.07 -2.39 0.55
CA ASN A 27 12.32 -3.44 -0.46
C ASN A 27 13.20 -2.98 -1.62
N LEU A 28 13.39 -1.67 -1.78
CA LEU A 28 14.22 -1.05 -2.80
C LEU A 28 15.50 -0.41 -2.22
N ALA A 29 15.85 -0.75 -0.96
CA ALA A 29 17.00 -0.18 -0.26
C ALA A 29 18.33 -0.39 -1.01
N GLU A 30 18.51 -1.55 -1.66
CA GLU A 30 19.71 -1.87 -2.44
C GLU A 30 19.88 -0.98 -3.69
N LEU A 31 18.85 -0.26 -4.08
CA LEU A 31 18.92 0.74 -5.14
C LEU A 31 18.87 2.15 -4.59
N LEU A 32 18.04 2.40 -3.56
CA LEU A 32 17.86 3.70 -2.95
C LEU A 32 19.16 4.20 -2.29
N VAL A 33 19.82 3.36 -1.50
CA VAL A 33 21.10 3.74 -0.84
C VAL A 33 22.19 4.08 -1.86
N PRO A 34 22.46 3.29 -2.91
CA PRO A 34 23.36 3.71 -3.99
C PRO A 34 22.97 5.03 -4.67
N CYS A 35 21.68 5.39 -4.79
CA CYS A 35 21.28 6.70 -5.29
C CYS A 35 21.72 7.83 -4.34
N LEU A 36 21.56 7.66 -3.03
CA LEU A 36 22.04 8.61 -2.03
C LEU A 36 23.58 8.77 -2.09
N ASP A 37 24.30 7.65 -2.23
CA ASP A 37 25.76 7.64 -2.35
C ASP A 37 26.23 8.33 -3.65
N ALA A 38 25.57 8.05 -4.78
CA ALA A 38 25.89 8.67 -6.07
C ALA A 38 25.65 10.18 -6.04
N ALA A 39 24.59 10.63 -5.35
CA ALA A 39 24.31 12.04 -5.14
C ALA A 39 25.29 12.71 -4.12
N GLY A 40 26.06 11.91 -3.38
CA GLY A 40 26.92 12.40 -2.30
C GLY A 40 26.13 13.01 -1.15
N ALA A 41 24.90 12.54 -0.93
CA ALA A 41 24.01 13.10 0.06
C ALA A 41 24.56 13.03 1.48
N ARG A 42 24.35 14.10 2.26
CA ARG A 42 24.72 14.23 3.67
C ARG A 42 23.53 14.55 4.56
N SER A 43 22.41 14.87 3.94
CA SER A 43 21.14 15.14 4.60
C SER A 43 20.00 14.53 3.79
N VAL A 44 19.09 13.85 4.47
CA VAL A 44 17.91 13.20 3.88
C VAL A 44 16.68 13.61 4.68
N ILE A 45 15.63 14.02 4.00
CA ILE A 45 14.29 14.15 4.56
C ILE A 45 13.45 12.97 4.05
N GLU A 46 12.86 12.19 4.96
CA GLU A 46 11.89 11.14 4.69
C GLU A 46 10.50 11.63 5.10
N ILE A 47 9.57 11.65 4.15
CA ILE A 47 8.16 12.00 4.38
C ILE A 47 7.34 10.72 4.38
N GLY A 48 6.58 10.48 5.48
CA GLY A 48 5.78 9.27 5.64
C GLY A 48 6.54 8.13 6.31
N ALA A 49 7.31 8.41 7.34
CA ALA A 49 8.18 7.44 7.99
C ALA A 49 7.45 6.33 8.79
N HIS A 50 6.17 6.55 9.16
CA HIS A 50 5.25 5.62 9.81
C HIS A 50 5.86 4.83 10.98
N ASP A 51 6.25 3.56 10.77
CA ASP A 51 6.87 2.70 11.81
C ASP A 51 8.41 2.68 11.76
N GLY A 52 9.03 3.35 10.78
CA GLY A 52 10.46 3.49 10.66
C GLY A 52 11.14 2.37 9.86
N ASP A 53 10.39 1.69 8.99
CA ASP A 53 10.89 0.55 8.23
C ASP A 53 12.02 0.95 7.28
N LEU A 54 11.81 1.96 6.45
CA LEU A 54 12.87 2.55 5.62
C LEU A 54 13.81 3.40 6.47
N THR A 55 13.31 4.17 7.46
CA THR A 55 14.12 5.01 8.33
C THR A 55 15.25 4.23 8.99
N THR A 56 15.03 2.97 9.36
CA THR A 56 16.08 2.09 9.91
C THR A 56 17.25 1.94 8.95
N VAL A 57 16.99 1.76 7.66
CA VAL A 57 18.02 1.65 6.62
C VAL A 57 18.77 2.98 6.46
N LEU A 58 18.01 4.09 6.41
CA LEU A 58 18.59 5.43 6.27
C LEU A 58 19.49 5.81 7.44
N VAL A 59 19.12 5.44 8.66
CA VAL A 59 19.93 5.68 9.86
C VAL A 59 21.20 4.83 9.87
N GLU A 60 21.11 3.56 9.46
CA GLU A 60 22.30 2.71 9.32
C GLU A 60 23.28 3.27 8.26
N TRP A 61 22.77 3.74 7.14
CA TRP A 61 23.54 4.43 6.11
C TRP A 61 24.14 5.73 6.66
N ALA A 62 23.36 6.55 7.36
CA ALA A 62 23.78 7.83 7.93
C ALA A 62 24.90 7.63 8.97
N ALA A 63 24.81 6.63 9.83
CA ALA A 63 25.86 6.28 10.79
C ALA A 63 27.18 5.93 10.10
N GLY A 64 27.14 5.26 8.94
CA GLY A 64 28.31 4.90 8.14
C GLY A 64 28.95 6.08 7.38
N THR A 65 28.16 7.11 7.04
CA THR A 65 28.56 8.24 6.19
C THR A 65 28.71 9.56 6.94
N GLY A 66 28.22 9.66 8.18
CA GLY A 66 28.10 10.90 8.93
C GLY A 66 27.01 11.84 8.41
N ALA A 67 26.02 11.31 7.72
CA ALA A 67 24.85 12.02 7.22
C ALA A 67 23.81 12.22 8.35
N ARG A 68 22.74 13.00 8.05
CA ARG A 68 21.61 13.24 8.94
C ARG A 68 20.30 12.84 8.25
N VAL A 69 19.35 12.33 9.04
CA VAL A 69 18.02 11.93 8.59
C VAL A 69 16.98 12.72 9.38
N VAL A 70 16.04 13.33 8.68
CA VAL A 70 14.84 13.92 9.26
C VAL A 70 13.65 13.12 8.78
N ALA A 71 12.93 12.48 9.69
CA ALA A 71 11.74 11.69 9.41
C ALA A 71 10.49 12.48 9.78
N ILE A 72 9.63 12.75 8.80
CA ILE A 72 8.38 13.51 8.99
C ILE A 72 7.22 12.53 8.94
N ASP A 73 6.41 12.51 10.01
CA ASP A 73 5.17 11.74 10.07
C ASP A 73 4.19 12.38 11.07
N PRO A 74 2.91 12.60 10.73
CA PRO A 74 1.94 13.19 11.66
C PRO A 74 1.56 12.24 12.82
N ALA A 75 1.72 10.92 12.62
CA ALA A 75 1.34 9.90 13.57
C ALA A 75 2.40 8.78 13.70
N PRO A 76 3.68 9.14 13.98
CA PRO A 76 4.77 8.17 14.00
C PRO A 76 4.52 7.07 15.04
N LYS A 77 4.81 5.83 14.67
CA LYS A 77 4.67 4.68 15.57
C LYS A 77 5.75 4.65 16.62
N GLU A 78 5.48 3.93 17.69
CA GLU A 78 6.41 3.82 18.84
C GLU A 78 7.80 3.31 18.44
N GLN A 79 7.88 2.44 17.44
CA GLN A 79 9.15 1.91 16.92
C GLN A 79 10.04 3.02 16.35
N LEU A 80 9.48 3.92 15.55
CA LEU A 80 10.21 5.08 15.00
C LEU A 80 10.66 6.03 16.11
N ILE A 81 9.82 6.26 17.11
CA ILE A 81 10.19 7.11 18.26
C ILE A 81 11.35 6.52 19.04
N ARG A 82 11.30 5.22 19.33
CA ARG A 82 12.42 4.51 20.01
C ARG A 82 13.70 4.52 19.18
N LEU A 83 13.57 4.37 17.85
CA LEU A 83 14.72 4.46 16.96
C LEU A 83 15.43 5.83 17.10
N ALA A 84 14.66 6.92 17.18
CA ALA A 84 15.21 8.27 17.34
C ALA A 84 15.88 8.50 18.72
N GLU A 85 15.42 7.82 19.78
CA GLU A 85 16.05 7.89 21.10
C GLU A 85 17.45 7.27 21.10
N ASP A 86 17.68 6.24 20.28
CA ASP A 86 18.93 5.47 20.21
C ASP A 86 19.89 5.96 19.11
N ARG A 87 19.45 6.85 18.22
CA ARG A 87 20.16 7.24 17.00
C ARG A 87 20.29 8.76 16.85
N PRO A 88 21.45 9.33 17.17
CA PRO A 88 21.68 10.79 17.12
C PRO A 88 21.63 11.36 15.68
N GLU A 89 21.74 10.50 14.65
CA GLU A 89 21.62 10.86 13.25
C GLU A 89 20.18 11.15 12.83
N LEU A 90 19.17 10.73 13.63
CA LEU A 90 17.76 10.80 13.33
C LEU A 90 17.04 11.87 14.14
N GLU A 91 16.32 12.74 13.42
CA GLU A 91 15.32 13.64 13.99
C GLU A 91 13.93 13.22 13.52
N VAL A 92 12.96 13.10 14.43
CA VAL A 92 11.55 12.80 14.10
C VAL A 92 10.70 14.04 14.28
N VAL A 93 10.06 14.50 13.21
CA VAL A 93 9.15 15.64 13.18
C VAL A 93 7.70 15.14 13.12
N ARG A 94 6.97 15.35 14.22
CA ARG A 94 5.54 14.97 14.33
C ARG A 94 4.65 16.05 13.75
N ASP A 95 4.54 16.09 12.43
CA ASP A 95 3.69 17.04 11.73
C ASP A 95 3.38 16.53 10.33
N THR A 96 2.46 17.18 9.63
CA THR A 96 2.28 16.94 8.19
C THR A 96 3.48 17.49 7.42
N SER A 97 3.78 16.91 6.26
CA SER A 97 4.88 17.35 5.40
C SER A 97 4.76 18.83 5.04
N LEU A 98 3.59 19.28 4.62
CA LEU A 98 3.32 20.66 4.21
C LEU A 98 3.47 21.68 5.35
N ALA A 99 3.28 21.25 6.60
CA ALA A 99 3.54 22.11 7.76
C ALA A 99 5.00 22.05 8.21
N ALA A 100 5.68 20.92 8.04
CA ALA A 100 7.05 20.71 8.48
C ALA A 100 8.08 21.30 7.52
N LEU A 101 7.97 20.98 6.22
CA LEU A 101 8.96 21.34 5.19
C LEU A 101 9.35 22.83 5.17
N PRO A 102 8.43 23.81 5.29
CA PRO A 102 8.82 25.22 5.26
C PRO A 102 9.69 25.69 6.44
N ARG A 103 9.83 24.85 7.48
CA ARG A 103 10.59 25.15 8.71
C ARG A 103 11.92 24.41 8.78
N LEU A 104 12.12 23.46 7.87
CA LEU A 104 13.34 22.64 7.83
C LEU A 104 14.36 23.26 6.88
N GLU A 105 15.63 23.00 7.18
CA GLU A 105 16.70 23.32 6.24
C GLU A 105 16.59 22.41 5.00
N PRO A 106 16.93 22.92 3.81
CA PRO A 106 16.99 22.10 2.60
C PRO A 106 17.91 20.88 2.79
N ALA A 107 17.51 19.74 2.26
CA ALA A 107 18.28 18.51 2.31
C ALA A 107 18.86 18.16 0.93
N ASP A 108 19.91 17.34 0.90
CA ASP A 108 20.52 16.86 -0.34
C ASP A 108 19.63 15.84 -1.06
N ALA A 109 18.78 15.12 -0.30
CA ALA A 109 17.79 14.21 -0.84
C ALA A 109 16.47 14.30 -0.07
N VAL A 110 15.36 14.13 -0.78
CA VAL A 110 14.01 14.07 -0.20
C VAL A 110 13.31 12.80 -0.70
N ILE A 111 12.82 11.99 0.23
CA ILE A 111 12.04 10.78 -0.03
C ILE A 111 10.59 11.09 0.29
N ILE A 112 9.70 10.88 -0.66
CA ILE A 112 8.27 11.18 -0.57
C ILE A 112 7.49 9.85 -0.60
N ASP A 113 6.99 9.44 0.55
CA ASP A 113 6.21 8.21 0.78
C ASP A 113 5.09 8.47 1.81
N GLY A 114 4.50 9.66 1.79
CA GLY A 114 3.51 10.11 2.75
C GLY A 114 2.07 9.91 2.28
N ASP A 115 1.44 11.00 1.82
CA ASP A 115 0.05 10.99 1.35
C ASP A 115 0.03 10.79 -0.17
N HIS A 116 -0.63 9.74 -0.64
CA HIS A 116 -0.52 9.25 -2.02
C HIS A 116 -1.52 9.95 -2.95
N ASN A 117 -1.54 11.27 -2.95
CA ASN A 117 -2.41 12.04 -3.85
C ASN A 117 -1.67 13.16 -4.58
N TYR A 118 -2.23 13.51 -5.72
CA TYR A 118 -1.68 14.54 -6.61
C TYR A 118 -1.44 15.87 -5.90
N PHE A 119 -2.41 16.35 -5.11
CA PHE A 119 -2.32 17.66 -4.48
C PHE A 119 -1.18 17.73 -3.48
N THR A 120 -1.11 16.78 -2.53
CA THR A 120 -0.08 16.77 -1.51
C THR A 120 1.31 16.66 -2.12
N VAL A 121 1.52 15.70 -3.05
CA VAL A 121 2.81 15.51 -3.72
C VAL A 121 3.22 16.76 -4.53
N SER A 122 2.28 17.40 -5.23
CA SER A 122 2.56 18.64 -5.98
C SER A 122 2.97 19.79 -5.07
N GLU A 123 2.31 19.94 -3.91
CA GLU A 123 2.65 20.96 -2.94
C GLU A 123 3.99 20.69 -2.23
N GLU A 124 4.27 19.43 -1.88
CA GLU A 124 5.57 19.00 -1.35
C GLU A 124 6.70 19.34 -2.32
N LEU A 125 6.54 18.99 -3.59
CA LEU A 125 7.49 19.31 -4.66
C LEU A 125 7.69 20.82 -4.84
N ARG A 126 6.61 21.60 -4.77
CA ARG A 126 6.68 23.05 -4.84
C ARG A 126 7.50 23.63 -3.68
N VAL A 127 7.20 23.20 -2.45
CA VAL A 127 7.90 23.69 -1.25
C VAL A 127 9.38 23.29 -1.27
N VAL A 128 9.69 22.05 -1.64
CA VAL A 128 11.07 21.56 -1.76
C VAL A 128 11.83 22.38 -2.82
N ALA A 129 11.24 22.60 -3.99
CA ALA A 129 11.88 23.37 -5.07
C ALA A 129 12.09 24.83 -4.69
N GLU A 130 11.12 25.47 -4.02
CA GLU A 130 11.26 26.85 -3.54
C GLU A 130 12.37 27.00 -2.48
N ALA A 131 12.49 26.03 -1.56
CA ALA A 131 13.52 26.04 -0.53
C ALA A 131 14.93 25.78 -1.09
N SER A 132 15.04 24.97 -2.15
CA SER A 132 16.34 24.55 -2.73
C SER A 132 16.89 25.53 -3.78
N GLY A 133 16.07 26.46 -4.27
CA GLY A 133 16.46 27.41 -5.31
C GLY A 133 16.92 26.72 -6.61
N ASP A 134 18.14 27.01 -7.06
CA ASP A 134 18.68 26.48 -8.32
C ASP A 134 19.25 25.05 -8.18
N GLU A 135 19.47 24.57 -6.96
CA GLU A 135 20.07 23.27 -6.68
C GLU A 135 19.01 22.29 -6.14
N LEU A 136 18.20 21.75 -7.06
CA LEU A 136 17.18 20.77 -6.68
C LEU A 136 17.84 19.53 -6.08
N PRO A 137 17.37 19.04 -4.88
CA PRO A 137 17.86 17.81 -4.28
C PRO A 137 17.56 16.58 -5.15
N LEU A 138 18.16 15.46 -4.81
CA LEU A 138 17.69 14.18 -5.29
C LEU A 138 16.30 13.91 -4.73
N LEU A 139 15.31 13.64 -5.61
CA LEU A 139 13.94 13.33 -5.19
C LEU A 139 13.64 11.86 -5.45
N LEU A 140 13.13 11.19 -4.44
CA LEU A 140 12.78 9.76 -4.48
C LEU A 140 11.30 9.64 -4.07
N PHE A 141 10.52 8.88 -4.85
CA PHE A 141 9.08 8.73 -4.65
C PHE A 141 8.71 7.28 -4.56
N HIS A 142 7.89 6.92 -3.59
CA HIS A 142 7.18 5.65 -3.61
C HIS A 142 5.86 5.78 -4.37
N ASP A 143 5.22 4.62 -4.62
CA ASP A 143 3.88 4.52 -5.19
C ASP A 143 3.68 5.19 -6.57
N VAL A 144 4.74 5.28 -7.38
CA VAL A 144 4.65 5.78 -8.75
C VAL A 144 4.08 4.77 -9.75
N CYS A 145 3.80 3.52 -9.31
CA CYS A 145 3.10 2.51 -10.09
C CYS A 145 1.66 2.31 -9.58
N TRP A 146 1.00 1.24 -10.03
CA TRP A 146 -0.33 0.89 -9.53
C TRP A 146 -0.25 0.52 -8.03
N PRO A 147 -1.24 0.94 -7.17
CA PRO A 147 -2.47 1.63 -7.52
C PRO A 147 -2.37 3.15 -7.54
N HIS A 148 -1.40 3.76 -6.85
CA HIS A 148 -1.37 5.18 -6.54
C HIS A 148 -0.71 6.05 -7.61
N GLY A 149 0.02 5.45 -8.57
CA GLY A 149 0.68 6.21 -9.63
C GLY A 149 -0.29 7.07 -10.46
N ARG A 150 -1.50 6.57 -10.69
CA ARG A 150 -2.56 7.26 -11.46
C ARG A 150 -3.88 7.36 -10.70
N ARG A 151 -3.86 7.20 -9.39
CA ARG A 151 -5.03 7.23 -8.53
C ARG A 151 -4.67 7.83 -7.18
N ASP A 152 -5.37 8.88 -6.81
CA ASP A 152 -5.27 9.44 -5.46
C ASP A 152 -5.76 8.45 -4.42
N ASP A 153 -5.04 8.40 -3.28
CA ASP A 153 -5.49 7.78 -2.04
C ASP A 153 -5.18 8.74 -0.89
N TYR A 154 -6.21 9.18 -0.19
CA TYR A 154 -6.10 10.22 0.83
C TYR A 154 -5.99 9.60 2.22
N PHE A 155 -4.91 9.89 2.93
CA PHE A 155 -4.81 9.57 4.35
C PHE A 155 -5.86 10.34 5.17
N SER A 156 -6.01 11.63 4.89
CA SER A 156 -7.01 12.52 5.49
C SER A 156 -7.59 13.46 4.44
N ALA A 157 -8.64 13.01 3.76
CA ALA A 157 -9.27 13.76 2.67
C ALA A 157 -9.74 15.16 3.10
N GLU A 158 -10.10 15.34 4.36
CA GLU A 158 -10.54 16.62 4.92
C GLU A 158 -9.44 17.69 4.93
N LEU A 159 -8.15 17.30 4.90
CA LEU A 159 -7.03 18.23 4.84
C LEU A 159 -6.76 18.74 3.41
N ILE A 160 -7.33 18.08 2.40
CA ILE A 160 -7.18 18.48 0.99
C ILE A 160 -8.32 19.44 0.63
N PRO A 161 -8.07 20.60 -0.02
CA PRO A 161 -9.11 21.48 -0.50
C PRO A 161 -10.09 20.74 -1.44
N ALA A 162 -11.38 21.03 -1.32
CA ALA A 162 -12.43 20.25 -2.00
C ALA A 162 -12.27 20.22 -3.53
N GLU A 163 -11.79 21.33 -4.12
CA GLU A 163 -11.52 21.48 -5.55
C GLU A 163 -10.34 20.67 -6.06
N HIS A 164 -9.51 20.15 -5.17
CA HIS A 164 -8.36 19.28 -5.48
C HIS A 164 -8.61 17.80 -5.20
N ARG A 165 -9.81 17.45 -4.69
CA ARG A 165 -10.14 16.06 -4.39
C ARG A 165 -10.79 15.37 -5.57
N GLN A 166 -10.34 14.16 -5.87
CA GLN A 166 -11.09 13.24 -6.71
C GLN A 166 -12.29 12.65 -5.93
N PRO A 167 -13.37 12.25 -6.59
CA PRO A 167 -14.45 11.51 -5.93
C PRO A 167 -13.92 10.23 -5.29
N ILE A 168 -14.11 10.08 -3.99
CA ILE A 168 -13.70 8.88 -3.23
C ILE A 168 -14.74 7.79 -3.42
N HIS A 169 -14.32 6.52 -3.45
CA HIS A 169 -15.24 5.40 -3.56
C HIS A 169 -15.97 5.09 -2.25
N GLU A 170 -17.19 4.61 -2.36
CA GLU A 170 -17.99 4.12 -1.24
C GLU A 170 -18.14 2.60 -1.32
N GLY A 171 -17.29 1.88 -0.60
CA GLY A 171 -17.31 0.41 -0.56
C GLY A 171 -16.61 -0.26 -1.76
N GLY A 172 -16.33 -1.55 -1.64
CA GLY A 172 -15.52 -2.28 -2.60
C GLY A 172 -14.02 -2.05 -2.42
N GLY A 173 -13.25 -2.25 -3.46
CA GLY A 173 -11.80 -2.10 -3.44
C GLY A 173 -11.20 -1.96 -4.83
N LEU A 174 -9.88 -1.90 -4.90
CA LEU A 174 -9.13 -1.71 -6.12
C LEU A 174 -8.68 -3.05 -6.72
N HIS A 175 -8.69 -3.13 -8.04
CA HIS A 175 -8.19 -4.28 -8.78
C HIS A 175 -7.48 -3.83 -10.06
N PRO A 176 -6.27 -4.33 -10.37
CA PRO A 176 -5.50 -3.83 -11.52
C PRO A 176 -6.13 -4.09 -12.89
N ALA A 177 -7.11 -4.99 -12.97
CA ALA A 177 -7.86 -5.21 -14.22
C ALA A 177 -9.03 -4.22 -14.42
N GLU A 178 -9.31 -3.35 -13.45
CA GLU A 178 -10.48 -2.46 -13.48
C GLU A 178 -10.09 -1.03 -13.07
N PRO A 179 -10.33 -0.01 -13.91
CA PRO A 179 -10.04 1.37 -13.56
C PRO A 179 -11.03 1.95 -12.52
N GLY A 180 -12.11 1.24 -12.23
CA GLY A 180 -13.12 1.57 -11.23
C GLY A 180 -12.92 0.80 -9.94
N ILE A 181 -14.04 0.58 -9.23
CA ILE A 181 -14.10 -0.15 -7.97
C ILE A 181 -14.66 -1.53 -8.20
N ARG A 182 -14.07 -2.55 -7.58
CA ARG A 182 -14.51 -3.93 -7.64
C ARG A 182 -14.91 -4.44 -6.25
N PHE A 183 -15.97 -5.23 -6.18
CA PHE A 183 -16.30 -5.95 -4.95
C PHE A 183 -15.18 -6.92 -4.56
N GLY A 184 -14.72 -6.83 -3.31
CA GLY A 184 -13.64 -7.67 -2.80
C GLY A 184 -12.23 -7.28 -3.26
N GLY A 185 -12.05 -6.19 -4.02
CA GLY A 185 -10.73 -5.66 -4.36
C GLY A 185 -9.97 -5.18 -3.13
N LEU A 186 -8.70 -4.80 -3.30
CA LEU A 186 -7.84 -4.32 -2.21
C LEU A 186 -8.46 -3.11 -1.49
N PRO A 187 -8.46 -3.09 -0.15
CA PRO A 187 -9.30 -2.19 0.65
C PRO A 187 -8.67 -0.81 0.88
N TYR A 188 -8.40 -0.06 -0.16
CA TYR A 188 -7.96 1.35 -0.08
C TYR A 188 -9.17 2.27 0.12
N ARG A 189 -9.42 2.69 1.36
CA ARG A 189 -10.65 3.42 1.72
C ARG A 189 -10.64 4.88 1.30
N GLY A 190 -9.46 5.49 1.20
CA GLY A 190 -9.27 6.88 0.75
C GLY A 190 -9.14 7.03 -0.76
N ALA A 191 -9.15 5.91 -1.50
CA ALA A 191 -8.82 5.92 -2.93
C ALA A 191 -9.90 6.59 -3.78
N ALA A 192 -9.45 7.30 -4.82
CA ALA A 192 -10.33 7.85 -5.84
C ALA A 192 -11.13 6.75 -6.55
N ALA A 193 -12.40 7.04 -6.85
CA ALA A 193 -13.33 6.08 -7.46
C ALA A 193 -12.89 5.59 -8.84
N ARG A 194 -12.03 6.34 -9.52
CA ARG A 194 -11.46 5.95 -10.83
C ARG A 194 -9.99 6.26 -10.92
N GLU A 195 -9.29 5.40 -11.63
CA GLU A 195 -7.91 5.58 -12.05
C GLU A 195 -7.81 6.45 -13.31
N GLY A 196 -6.73 7.23 -13.42
CA GLY A 196 -6.43 8.05 -14.58
C GLY A 196 -7.12 9.41 -14.56
N GLY A 197 -6.86 10.19 -15.60
CA GLY A 197 -7.29 11.58 -15.71
C GLY A 197 -6.25 12.57 -15.16
N PRO A 198 -6.48 13.87 -15.33
CA PRO A 198 -5.58 14.91 -14.84
C PRO A 198 -5.64 15.01 -13.30
N ARG A 199 -4.53 15.40 -12.69
CA ARG A 199 -4.42 15.65 -11.25
C ARG A 199 -4.90 14.48 -10.40
N ASN A 200 -4.46 13.27 -10.74
CA ASN A 200 -4.86 12.04 -10.08
C ASN A 200 -3.66 11.09 -9.97
N GLY A 201 -3.17 10.90 -8.76
CA GLY A 201 -2.08 10.01 -8.42
C GLY A 201 -0.68 10.63 -8.42
N VAL A 202 0.20 9.94 -7.70
CA VAL A 202 1.58 10.35 -7.40
C VAL A 202 2.40 10.58 -8.67
N LEU A 203 2.42 9.60 -9.59
CA LEU A 203 3.19 9.72 -10.83
C LEU A 203 2.72 10.88 -11.70
N THR A 204 1.42 11.18 -11.69
CA THR A 204 0.89 12.33 -12.44
C THR A 204 1.48 13.63 -11.89
N ALA A 205 1.57 13.79 -10.56
CA ALA A 205 2.19 14.96 -9.94
C ALA A 205 3.69 15.07 -10.27
N VAL A 206 4.40 13.96 -10.24
CA VAL A 206 5.84 13.93 -10.57
C VAL A 206 6.09 14.27 -12.04
N GLU A 207 5.30 13.70 -12.95
CA GLU A 207 5.44 14.00 -14.39
C GLU A 207 5.12 15.46 -14.72
N ASP A 208 4.06 16.03 -14.13
CA ASP A 208 3.71 17.45 -14.30
C ASP A 208 4.85 18.34 -13.78
N PHE A 209 5.40 18.04 -12.60
CA PHE A 209 6.55 18.74 -12.03
C PHE A 209 7.79 18.72 -12.94
N VAL A 210 8.10 17.55 -13.51
CA VAL A 210 9.23 17.38 -14.43
C VAL A 210 8.98 18.10 -15.76
N ALA A 211 7.75 18.03 -16.28
CA ALA A 211 7.39 18.66 -17.55
C ALA A 211 7.45 20.23 -17.50
N GLU A 212 7.22 20.80 -16.32
CA GLU A 212 7.29 22.25 -16.11
C GLU A 212 8.73 22.80 -15.96
N ARG A 213 9.73 21.94 -15.86
CA ARG A 213 11.13 22.32 -15.54
C ARG A 213 12.12 21.69 -16.51
N GLU A 214 12.85 22.54 -17.24
CA GLU A 214 13.90 22.05 -18.12
C GLU A 214 15.05 21.42 -17.34
N GLY A 215 15.68 20.40 -17.91
CA GLY A 215 16.87 19.77 -17.35
C GLY A 215 16.58 18.75 -16.22
N LEU A 216 15.32 18.44 -15.91
CA LEU A 216 15.01 17.35 -15.00
C LEU A 216 14.95 16.01 -15.76
N ARG A 217 15.39 14.96 -15.09
CA ARG A 217 15.29 13.57 -15.52
C ARG A 217 14.42 12.80 -14.55
N LEU A 218 13.66 11.82 -15.07
CA LEU A 218 12.81 10.92 -14.29
C LEU A 218 13.09 9.47 -14.71
N ALA A 219 13.52 8.65 -13.76
CA ALA A 219 13.53 7.20 -13.86
C ALA A 219 12.41 6.58 -13.03
N ILE A 220 11.85 5.46 -13.50
CA ILE A 220 10.80 4.70 -12.82
C ILE A 220 11.23 3.24 -12.73
N VAL A 221 11.39 2.75 -11.51
CA VAL A 221 11.66 1.33 -11.23
C VAL A 221 10.34 0.65 -10.91
N PRO A 222 9.78 -0.17 -11.80
CA PRO A 222 8.45 -0.74 -11.65
C PRO A 222 8.46 -2.01 -10.81
N ALA A 223 8.76 -1.87 -9.52
CA ALA A 223 8.74 -2.95 -8.54
C ALA A 223 8.23 -2.40 -7.20
N PHE A 224 7.52 -3.21 -6.42
CA PHE A 224 6.99 -2.86 -5.09
C PHE A 224 6.23 -1.53 -5.09
N PHE A 225 5.22 -1.42 -5.96
CA PHE A 225 4.40 -0.22 -6.24
C PHE A 225 5.17 0.94 -6.92
N GLY A 226 6.45 0.77 -7.16
CA GLY A 226 7.29 1.65 -7.95
C GLY A 226 8.10 2.66 -7.16
N LEU A 227 9.37 2.79 -7.55
CA LEU A 227 10.25 3.87 -7.13
C LEU A 227 10.41 4.85 -8.29
N GLY A 228 10.05 6.12 -8.06
CA GLY A 228 10.40 7.24 -8.93
C GLY A 228 11.67 7.91 -8.44
N VAL A 229 12.54 8.28 -9.36
CA VAL A 229 13.76 9.05 -9.05
C VAL A 229 13.82 10.24 -9.98
N VAL A 230 13.87 11.47 -9.41
CA VAL A 230 14.00 12.71 -10.16
C VAL A 230 15.28 13.42 -9.75
N TRP A 231 16.04 13.87 -10.76
CA TRP A 231 17.28 14.61 -10.55
C TRP A 231 17.54 15.63 -11.66
N SER A 232 18.34 16.64 -11.34
CA SER A 232 18.78 17.62 -12.34
C SER A 232 19.86 17.01 -13.24
N SER A 233 19.72 17.14 -14.56
CA SER A 233 20.76 16.77 -15.53
C SER A 233 22.01 17.62 -15.41
N ASN A 234 21.95 18.76 -14.71
CA ASN A 234 23.06 19.67 -14.46
C ASN A 234 23.82 19.34 -13.17
N ALA A 235 23.31 18.43 -12.36
CA ALA A 235 24.00 18.01 -11.14
C ALA A 235 25.34 17.34 -11.47
N PRO A 236 26.41 17.59 -10.70
CA PRO A 236 27.73 17.02 -10.98
C PRO A 236 27.75 15.47 -10.95
N TRP A 237 26.75 14.88 -10.34
CA TRP A 237 26.55 13.42 -10.21
C TRP A 237 25.47 12.86 -11.17
N ALA A 238 24.95 13.69 -12.08
CA ALA A 238 23.83 13.33 -12.96
C ALA A 238 24.10 12.11 -13.85
N ASP A 239 25.33 12.00 -14.41
CA ASP A 239 25.69 10.88 -15.28
C ASP A 239 25.86 9.58 -14.46
N ALA A 240 26.44 9.64 -13.28
CA ALA A 240 26.55 8.50 -12.38
C ALA A 240 25.15 7.98 -11.95
N MET A 241 24.21 8.90 -11.68
CA MET A 241 22.82 8.54 -11.39
C MET A 241 22.14 7.87 -12.59
N ALA A 242 22.34 8.42 -13.79
CA ALA A 242 21.76 7.86 -15.00
C ALA A 242 22.31 6.45 -15.27
N GLU A 243 23.61 6.24 -15.13
CA GLU A 243 24.25 4.92 -15.28
C GLU A 243 23.74 3.90 -14.26
N LEU A 244 23.60 4.32 -12.98
CA LEU A 244 23.05 3.50 -11.91
C LEU A 244 21.62 3.05 -12.21
N LEU A 245 20.77 3.94 -12.72
CA LEU A 245 19.34 3.70 -12.94
C LEU A 245 19.01 3.07 -14.29
N GLU A 246 19.90 3.15 -15.30
CA GLU A 246 19.66 2.64 -16.65
C GLU A 246 19.13 1.19 -16.70
N PRO A 247 19.67 0.22 -15.93
CA PRO A 247 19.17 -1.17 -15.98
C PRO A 247 17.76 -1.33 -15.40
N TRP A 248 17.31 -0.40 -14.59
CA TRP A 248 16.09 -0.47 -13.80
C TRP A 248 14.97 0.41 -14.35
N ASP A 249 15.33 1.53 -15.04
CA ASP A 249 14.35 2.49 -15.54
C ASP A 249 13.42 1.85 -16.55
N ARG A 250 12.14 1.84 -16.21
CA ARG A 250 11.04 1.27 -17.01
C ARG A 250 11.36 -0.14 -17.53
N ASN A 251 12.07 -0.91 -16.72
CA ASN A 251 12.50 -2.25 -17.09
C ASN A 251 11.28 -3.14 -17.37
N PRO A 252 11.12 -3.65 -18.60
CA PRO A 252 9.91 -4.36 -19.01
C PRO A 252 9.72 -5.71 -18.32
N LEU A 253 10.81 -6.34 -17.83
CA LEU A 253 10.71 -7.57 -17.05
C LEU A 253 10.17 -7.27 -15.65
N LEU A 254 10.71 -6.26 -14.97
CA LEU A 254 10.23 -5.84 -13.66
C LEU A 254 8.76 -5.38 -13.74
N ALA A 255 8.41 -4.57 -14.75
CA ALA A 255 7.02 -4.12 -14.96
C ALA A 255 6.05 -5.29 -15.10
N ARG A 256 6.46 -6.35 -15.81
CA ARG A 256 5.65 -7.58 -15.95
C ARG A 256 5.55 -8.37 -14.66
N LEU A 257 6.64 -8.49 -13.91
CA LEU A 257 6.64 -9.15 -12.61
C LEU A 257 5.77 -8.39 -11.61
N GLU A 258 5.87 -7.08 -11.57
CA GLU A 258 5.05 -6.23 -10.70
C GLU A 258 3.56 -6.31 -11.07
N ALA A 259 3.22 -6.17 -12.35
CA ALA A 259 1.84 -6.33 -12.81
C ALA A 259 1.25 -7.69 -12.42
N ASN A 260 2.05 -8.77 -12.51
CA ASN A 260 1.65 -10.11 -12.08
C ASN A 260 1.49 -10.17 -10.55
N ARG A 261 2.43 -9.60 -9.78
CA ARG A 261 2.39 -9.56 -8.31
C ARG A 261 1.12 -8.87 -7.82
N VAL A 262 0.87 -7.64 -8.28
CA VAL A 262 -0.29 -6.86 -7.83
C VAL A 262 -1.62 -7.48 -8.27
N PHE A 263 -1.66 -8.11 -9.45
CA PHE A 263 -2.84 -8.85 -9.91
C PHE A 263 -3.15 -10.02 -8.95
N HIS A 264 -2.16 -10.84 -8.62
CA HIS A 264 -2.36 -11.98 -7.72
C HIS A 264 -2.65 -11.54 -6.28
N LEU A 265 -2.07 -10.44 -5.82
CA LEU A 265 -2.39 -9.85 -4.52
C LEU A 265 -3.86 -9.44 -4.46
N ALA A 266 -4.36 -8.75 -5.48
CA ALA A 266 -5.77 -8.35 -5.57
C ALA A 266 -6.70 -9.57 -5.67
N GLU A 267 -6.38 -10.56 -6.50
CA GLU A 267 -7.17 -11.80 -6.63
C GLU A 267 -7.19 -12.61 -5.33
N ALA A 268 -6.07 -12.67 -4.60
CA ALA A 268 -6.03 -13.33 -3.30
C ALA A 268 -6.98 -12.65 -2.31
N HIS A 269 -7.00 -11.31 -2.29
CA HIS A 269 -7.92 -10.56 -1.44
C HIS A 269 -9.39 -10.76 -1.86
N VAL A 270 -9.70 -10.75 -3.16
CA VAL A 270 -11.05 -11.07 -3.66
C VAL A 270 -11.51 -12.42 -3.12
N ARG A 271 -10.67 -13.46 -3.24
CA ARG A 271 -11.01 -14.81 -2.76
C ARG A 271 -11.19 -14.88 -1.25
N LEU A 272 -10.37 -14.12 -0.50
CA LEU A 272 -10.51 -14.03 0.96
C LEU A 272 -11.88 -13.45 1.35
N VAL A 273 -12.28 -12.35 0.69
CA VAL A 273 -13.57 -11.71 0.91
C VAL A 273 -14.74 -12.65 0.53
N GLU A 274 -14.68 -13.27 -0.65
CA GLU A 274 -15.71 -14.22 -1.11
C GLU A 274 -15.85 -15.41 -0.14
N THR A 275 -14.73 -15.97 0.31
CA THR A 275 -14.71 -17.09 1.28
C THR A 275 -15.32 -16.65 2.62
N SER A 276 -15.00 -15.45 3.10
CA SER A 276 -15.58 -14.88 4.33
C SER A 276 -17.10 -14.76 4.21
N PHE A 277 -17.63 -14.24 3.12
CA PHE A 277 -19.07 -14.17 2.88
C PHE A 277 -19.72 -15.54 2.77
N ALA A 278 -19.08 -16.49 2.08
CA ALA A 278 -19.57 -17.87 2.00
C ALA A 278 -19.66 -18.52 3.40
N ASN A 279 -18.62 -18.39 4.22
CA ASN A 279 -18.58 -18.89 5.58
C ASN A 279 -19.66 -18.26 6.47
N GLN A 280 -19.86 -16.93 6.38
CA GLN A 280 -20.94 -16.27 7.10
C GLN A 280 -22.32 -16.77 6.68
N ARG A 281 -22.53 -17.03 5.38
CA ARG A 281 -23.79 -17.60 4.88
C ARG A 281 -24.01 -19.00 5.43
N VAL A 282 -22.98 -19.86 5.39
CA VAL A 282 -23.04 -21.22 5.99
C VAL A 282 -23.37 -21.14 7.46
N ALA A 283 -22.67 -20.32 8.24
CA ALA A 283 -22.92 -20.16 9.67
C ALA A 283 -24.37 -19.71 9.98
N ARG A 284 -24.95 -18.81 9.16
CA ARG A 284 -26.36 -18.40 9.28
C ARG A 284 -27.30 -19.55 8.98
N GLN A 285 -27.02 -20.35 7.94
CA GLN A 285 -27.83 -21.54 7.60
C GLN A 285 -27.78 -22.59 8.71
N GLU A 286 -26.59 -22.87 9.25
CA GLU A 286 -26.42 -23.76 10.39
C GLU A 286 -27.20 -23.30 11.62
N ALA A 287 -27.14 -22.00 11.94
CA ALA A 287 -27.88 -21.44 13.06
C ALA A 287 -29.40 -21.66 12.92
N VAL A 288 -29.94 -21.51 11.71
CA VAL A 288 -31.36 -21.78 11.41
C VAL A 288 -31.66 -23.29 11.59
N LEU A 289 -30.82 -24.18 11.04
CA LEU A 289 -30.99 -25.62 11.16
C LEU A 289 -30.92 -26.08 12.63
N ARG A 290 -29.98 -25.55 13.44
CA ARG A 290 -29.89 -25.85 14.88
C ARG A 290 -31.14 -25.35 15.63
N ARG A 291 -31.70 -24.18 15.27
CA ARG A 291 -32.99 -23.70 15.84
C ARG A 291 -34.14 -24.63 15.49
N LEU A 292 -34.21 -25.15 14.25
CA LEU A 292 -35.21 -26.11 13.83
C LEU A 292 -35.10 -27.43 14.62
N LEU A 293 -33.87 -27.96 14.78
CA LEU A 293 -33.64 -29.19 15.60
C LEU A 293 -34.20 -29.09 17.04
N ASN A 294 -34.08 -27.87 17.63
CA ASN A 294 -34.49 -27.60 19.00
C ASN A 294 -35.98 -27.17 19.10
N SER A 295 -36.66 -27.02 17.96
CA SER A 295 -38.06 -26.58 17.93
C SER A 295 -39.02 -27.70 18.37
N SER A 296 -39.89 -27.41 19.32
CA SER A 296 -40.97 -28.31 19.76
C SER A 296 -42.02 -28.53 18.64
N ALA A 297 -42.29 -27.49 17.84
CA ALA A 297 -43.20 -27.59 16.70
C ALA A 297 -42.66 -28.55 15.63
N PHE A 298 -41.35 -28.49 15.35
CA PHE A 298 -40.70 -29.42 14.41
C PHE A 298 -40.70 -30.84 14.95
N ALA A 299 -40.48 -31.06 16.24
CA ALA A 299 -40.57 -32.36 16.88
C ALA A 299 -41.98 -32.97 16.80
N LEU A 300 -43.02 -32.12 16.96
CA LEU A 300 -44.41 -32.52 16.81
C LEU A 300 -44.73 -32.92 15.36
N ALA A 301 -44.34 -32.09 14.39
CA ALA A 301 -44.55 -32.39 12.99
C ALA A 301 -43.88 -33.70 12.54
N GLU A 302 -42.68 -33.97 13.04
CA GLU A 302 -41.98 -35.23 12.77
C GLU A 302 -42.72 -36.47 13.39
N ARG A 303 -43.23 -36.33 14.61
CA ARG A 303 -44.07 -37.39 15.25
C ARG A 303 -45.32 -37.68 14.43
N LEU A 304 -46.05 -36.64 14.00
CA LEU A 304 -47.25 -36.78 13.18
C LEU A 304 -46.93 -37.39 11.82
N SER A 305 -45.83 -37.05 11.19
CA SER A 305 -45.38 -37.66 9.94
C SER A 305 -45.05 -39.14 10.08
N ARG A 306 -44.43 -39.55 11.19
CA ARG A 306 -44.18 -40.97 11.50
C ARG A 306 -45.49 -41.78 11.72
N LEU A 307 -46.47 -41.20 12.42
CA LEU A 307 -47.79 -41.81 12.62
C LEU A 307 -48.54 -41.97 11.31
N ARG A 308 -48.56 -40.98 10.43
CA ARG A 308 -49.16 -41.07 9.10
C ARG A 308 -48.54 -42.17 8.23
N ARG A 309 -47.22 -42.29 8.24
CA ARG A 309 -46.51 -43.38 7.54
C ARG A 309 -46.89 -44.75 8.05
N ARG A 310 -47.06 -44.93 9.39
CA ARG A 310 -47.51 -46.19 10.00
C ARG A 310 -48.98 -46.54 9.67
N ALA A 311 -49.80 -45.53 9.42
CA ALA A 311 -51.19 -45.71 9.04
C ALA A 311 -51.40 -45.91 7.52
N GLY A 312 -50.34 -46.07 6.73
CA GLY A 312 -50.42 -46.31 5.28
C GLY A 312 -50.83 -45.09 4.45
N VAL A 313 -50.87 -43.91 5.03
CA VAL A 313 -51.18 -42.70 4.31
C VAL A 313 -49.94 -42.22 3.57
N ALA A 314 -49.99 -42.17 2.23
CA ALA A 314 -48.86 -41.75 1.42
C ALA A 314 -48.41 -40.32 1.81
N PRO A 315 -47.11 -40.08 1.94
CA PRO A 315 -46.59 -38.75 2.32
C PRO A 315 -46.79 -37.76 1.18
N GLY A 316 -47.58 -36.71 1.43
CA GLY A 316 -47.77 -35.56 0.51
C GLY A 316 -46.58 -34.67 0.47
N SER A 317 -45.44 -34.85 0.68
CA SER A 317 -44.10 -34.24 0.66
C SER A 317 -43.19 -34.86 1.73
N SER A 318 -41.93 -35.11 1.39
CA SER A 318 -40.93 -35.61 2.34
C SER A 318 -40.66 -34.52 3.40
N VAL A 319 -41.13 -34.75 4.63
CA VAL A 319 -40.73 -33.92 5.76
C VAL A 319 -39.28 -34.24 6.08
N VAL A 320 -38.40 -33.27 6.00
CA VAL A 320 -37.01 -33.41 6.43
C VAL A 320 -36.97 -33.89 7.88
N SER A 321 -36.21 -34.94 8.17
CA SER A 321 -36.10 -35.53 9.53
C SER A 321 -35.01 -34.83 10.34
N LYS A 322 -35.09 -34.93 11.69
CA LYS A 322 -34.00 -34.44 12.55
C LYS A 322 -32.67 -35.10 12.25
N ASP A 323 -32.67 -36.34 11.82
CA ASP A 323 -31.44 -37.08 11.50
C ASP A 323 -30.83 -36.64 10.18
N GLU A 324 -31.61 -36.17 9.21
CA GLU A 324 -31.11 -35.54 8.00
C GLU A 324 -30.51 -34.19 8.30
N ILE A 325 -31.15 -33.37 9.17
CA ILE A 325 -30.58 -32.08 9.59
C ILE A 325 -29.29 -32.28 10.38
N ARG A 326 -29.21 -33.27 11.28
CA ARG A 326 -27.98 -33.60 12.03
C ARG A 326 -26.83 -33.95 11.07
N ARG A 327 -27.10 -34.82 10.11
CA ARG A 327 -26.09 -35.21 9.11
C ARG A 327 -25.63 -34.04 8.26
N ALA A 328 -26.53 -33.09 7.94
CA ALA A 328 -26.16 -31.86 7.21
C ALA A 328 -25.36 -30.88 8.05
N LEU A 329 -25.29 -31.04 9.38
CA LEU A 329 -24.51 -30.22 10.31
C LEU A 329 -23.22 -30.90 10.79
N GLU A 330 -22.99 -32.15 10.37
CA GLU A 330 -21.71 -32.84 10.60
C GLU A 330 -20.66 -32.29 9.61
N PRO A 331 -19.40 -32.09 10.04
CA PRO A 331 -18.33 -31.55 9.23
C PRO A 331 -17.92 -32.45 8.06
#